data_c09de611db4b9cd4263b5942041cc051
#
_entry.id   c09de611db4b9cd4263b5942041cc051
#
_cell.length_a   1.000
_cell.length_b   1.000
_cell.length_c   1.000
_cell.angle_alpha   90.00
_cell.angle_beta   90.00
_cell.angle_gamma   90.00
#
_symmetry.space_group_name_H-M   'P 1'
#
loop_
_entity.id
_entity.type
_entity.pdbx_description
1 polymer ?
#
loop_
_entity_poly.entity_id
_entity_poly.type
_entity_poly.pdbx_seq_one_letter_code
_entity_poly.pdbx_strand_id
1 'polypeptide(L)'
;MRQYAEAYALWKEPAYLKAAQDLKRFLLTKLQGPDGAFFTSQDADVDAELPGKEFYAYTALERAKLGREPRIDRNVYARENGWAISGLVAVYAATGDEEALRSALCAAEFILAHRSLAGGGFAHGEHDRGGPFLSDTLAMGAAALDLYAATGDRAWLGVADRAGEFIAARFKDEAGGFRTTLAPEAATGAFPKTSKPLDEKVAATRLANRLYRYLGKESYHGLAEHGARYLAAAAEAGASPWAAAGILLADQELTREPTHIAIVGHKDAPEAVLLHKAGLAYPALYKRLDWWDKREGPLPNPDVRYPELDQPAAFACANKICSLPAFDEAALAENVSRMLSFERESAPGRQ
;
A
#
# COMPACT_ATOMS: atom_id res chain seq x y z
N MET A 1 -0.72 6.32 10.35
CA MET A 1 0.28 7.15 9.65
C MET A 1 -0.16 7.42 8.22
N ARG A 2 -0.37 6.40 7.38
CA ARG A 2 -0.78 6.56 5.96
C ARG A 2 -1.96 7.50 5.77
N GLN A 3 -3.09 7.27 6.47
CA GLN A 3 -4.29 8.10 6.37
C GLN A 3 -4.05 9.58 6.69
N TYR A 4 -3.19 9.88 7.66
CA TYR A 4 -2.83 11.26 7.98
C TYR A 4 -1.95 11.91 6.90
N ALA A 5 -1.02 11.15 6.31
CA ALA A 5 -0.22 11.65 5.20
C ALA A 5 -1.08 11.91 3.95
N GLU A 6 -1.99 11.00 3.61
CA GLU A 6 -2.96 11.17 2.51
C GLU A 6 -3.93 12.33 2.78
N ALA A 7 -4.43 12.47 4.01
CA ALA A 7 -5.28 13.58 4.41
C ALA A 7 -4.55 14.94 4.29
N TYR A 8 -3.28 14.99 4.70
CA TYR A 8 -2.46 16.18 4.51
C TYR A 8 -2.23 16.49 3.02
N ALA A 9 -1.98 15.47 2.20
CA ALA A 9 -1.81 15.67 0.76
C ALA A 9 -3.06 16.31 0.13
N LEU A 10 -4.28 15.90 0.57
CA LEU A 10 -5.56 16.39 0.06
C LEU A 10 -5.95 17.76 0.60
N TRP A 11 -5.83 17.98 1.90
CA TRP A 11 -6.43 19.14 2.57
C TRP A 11 -5.42 20.17 3.04
N LYS A 12 -4.12 19.82 3.05
CA LYS A 12 -3.01 20.68 3.50
C LYS A 12 -3.14 21.19 4.95
N GLU A 13 -3.95 20.50 5.76
CA GLU A 13 -4.14 20.85 7.17
C GLU A 13 -2.91 20.45 8.01
N PRO A 14 -2.25 21.40 8.71
CA PRO A 14 -1.01 21.12 9.47
C PRO A 14 -1.16 20.05 10.56
N ALA A 15 -2.36 19.88 11.11
CA ALA A 15 -2.65 18.89 12.14
C ALA A 15 -2.43 17.46 11.61
N TYR A 16 -2.80 17.18 10.36
CA TYR A 16 -2.57 15.87 9.75
C TYR A 16 -1.09 15.61 9.49
N LEU A 17 -0.36 16.63 9.03
CA LEU A 17 1.09 16.53 8.86
C LEU A 17 1.76 16.22 10.18
N LYS A 18 1.42 16.97 11.23
CA LYS A 18 1.96 16.75 12.58
C LYS A 18 1.70 15.32 13.06
N ALA A 19 0.47 14.81 12.92
CA ALA A 19 0.12 13.46 13.33
C ALA A 19 0.91 12.39 12.55
N ALA A 20 1.08 12.56 11.22
CA ALA A 20 1.88 11.66 10.40
C ALA A 20 3.36 11.64 10.83
N GLN A 21 3.93 12.83 11.08
CA GLN A 21 5.32 12.99 11.52
C GLN A 21 5.56 12.44 12.94
N ASP A 22 4.61 12.63 13.86
CA ASP A 22 4.71 12.09 15.22
C ASP A 22 4.69 10.55 15.20
N LEU A 23 3.83 9.95 14.38
CA LEU A 23 3.79 8.50 14.16
C LEU A 23 5.06 7.98 13.47
N LYS A 24 5.59 8.68 12.45
CA LYS A 24 6.87 8.36 11.84
C LYS A 24 7.97 8.35 12.88
N ARG A 25 8.06 9.42 13.67
CA ARG A 25 9.07 9.54 14.74
C ARG A 25 8.99 8.38 15.73
N PHE A 26 7.77 8.03 16.17
CA PHE A 26 7.57 6.88 17.06
C PHE A 26 8.09 5.58 16.43
N LEU A 27 7.72 5.29 15.18
CA LEU A 27 8.21 4.10 14.48
C LEU A 27 9.74 4.07 14.42
N LEU A 28 10.37 5.15 13.98
CA LEU A 28 11.82 5.19 13.79
C LEU A 28 12.60 5.16 15.10
N THR A 29 12.07 5.79 16.17
CA THR A 29 12.82 5.90 17.45
C THR A 29 12.53 4.79 18.44
N LYS A 30 11.36 4.12 18.33
CA LYS A 30 10.92 3.10 19.30
C LYS A 30 10.83 1.71 18.69
N LEU A 31 10.40 1.59 17.45
CA LEU A 31 10.10 0.29 16.87
C LEU A 31 11.10 -0.13 15.78
N GLN A 32 11.93 0.75 15.23
CA GLN A 32 12.92 0.34 14.24
C GLN A 32 14.08 -0.37 14.92
N GLY A 33 14.36 -1.60 14.50
CA GLY A 33 15.51 -2.37 14.92
C GLY A 33 16.80 -1.94 14.19
N PRO A 34 17.97 -2.42 14.66
CA PRO A 34 19.26 -2.07 14.07
C PRO A 34 19.40 -2.52 12.61
N ASP A 35 18.66 -3.55 12.21
CA ASP A 35 18.67 -4.10 10.85
C ASP A 35 17.67 -3.39 9.91
N GLY A 36 17.02 -2.32 10.39
CA GLY A 36 16.08 -1.52 9.61
C GLY A 36 14.62 -2.00 9.64
N ALA A 37 14.35 -3.25 10.02
CA ALA A 37 12.99 -3.76 10.19
C ALA A 37 12.31 -3.20 11.44
N PHE A 38 10.98 -3.26 11.47
CA PHE A 38 10.20 -2.77 12.59
C PHE A 38 9.76 -3.91 13.52
N PHE A 39 9.94 -3.69 14.80
CA PHE A 39 9.36 -4.49 15.87
C PHE A 39 7.84 -4.35 15.86
N THR A 40 7.15 -5.36 16.41
CA THR A 40 5.71 -5.49 16.25
C THR A 40 4.91 -4.43 17.01
N SER A 41 5.28 -4.15 18.26
CA SER A 41 4.50 -3.24 19.12
C SER A 41 5.26 -2.78 20.36
N GLN A 42 4.72 -1.77 21.03
CA GLN A 42 5.05 -1.42 22.40
C GLN A 42 3.84 -1.74 23.29
N ASP A 43 4.06 -2.34 24.45
CA ASP A 43 3.02 -2.60 25.43
C ASP A 43 2.33 -1.29 25.87
N ALA A 44 1.08 -1.37 26.29
CA ALA A 44 0.38 -0.20 26.83
C ALA A 44 0.90 0.19 28.21
N ASP A 45 1.14 -0.80 29.07
CA ASP A 45 1.52 -0.64 30.45
C ASP A 45 3.03 -0.77 30.63
N VAL A 46 3.60 -0.02 31.59
CA VAL A 46 4.98 -0.22 32.02
C VAL A 46 5.08 -1.52 32.83
N ASP A 47 4.23 -1.63 33.85
CA ASP A 47 4.04 -2.79 34.70
C ASP A 47 2.71 -2.66 35.50
N ALA A 48 2.46 -3.56 36.44
CA ALA A 48 1.25 -3.56 37.27
C ALA A 48 1.12 -2.31 38.17
N GLU A 49 2.23 -1.64 38.51
CA GLU A 49 2.27 -0.46 39.36
C GLU A 49 2.10 0.84 38.56
N LEU A 50 2.43 0.83 37.29
CA LEU A 50 2.34 1.99 36.39
C LEU A 50 1.60 1.61 35.10
N PRO A 51 0.27 1.56 35.13
CA PRO A 51 -0.54 1.26 33.96
C PRO A 51 -0.44 2.40 32.91
N GLY A 52 -0.68 2.06 31.66
CA GLY A 52 -0.52 2.99 30.52
C GLY A 52 -1.34 4.27 30.68
N LYS A 53 -2.55 4.19 31.23
CA LYS A 53 -3.37 5.37 31.52
C LYS A 53 -2.62 6.42 32.37
N GLU A 54 -1.86 5.98 33.35
CA GLU A 54 -1.09 6.87 34.24
C GLU A 54 0.21 7.29 33.54
N PHE A 55 0.94 6.34 32.91
CA PHE A 55 2.17 6.64 32.18
C PHE A 55 1.97 7.68 31.09
N TYR A 56 0.91 7.55 30.28
CA TYR A 56 0.64 8.48 29.18
C TYR A 56 -0.04 9.79 29.63
N ALA A 57 -0.47 9.90 30.88
CA ALA A 57 -0.88 11.17 31.45
C ALA A 57 0.31 12.13 31.72
N TYR A 58 1.51 11.58 31.91
CA TYR A 58 2.73 12.37 32.04
C TYR A 58 3.14 12.99 30.71
N THR A 59 3.75 14.17 30.79
CA THR A 59 4.42 14.77 29.61
C THR A 59 5.62 13.92 29.17
N ALA A 60 6.11 14.12 27.96
CA ALA A 60 7.28 13.41 27.45
C ALA A 60 8.52 13.60 28.35
N LEU A 61 8.68 14.81 28.92
CA LEU A 61 9.80 15.13 29.83
C LEU A 61 9.68 14.38 31.17
N GLU A 62 8.48 14.29 31.71
CA GLU A 62 8.23 13.53 32.95
C GLU A 62 8.43 12.04 32.72
N ARG A 63 7.90 11.48 31.60
CA ARG A 63 8.16 10.08 31.25
C ARG A 63 9.65 9.76 31.15
N ALA A 64 10.43 10.64 30.51
CA ALA A 64 11.88 10.46 30.41
C ALA A 64 12.56 10.38 31.78
N LYS A 65 12.04 11.07 32.81
CA LYS A 65 12.58 11.05 34.19
C LYS A 65 12.26 9.76 34.95
N LEU A 66 11.23 9.01 34.52
CA LEU A 66 10.83 7.77 35.20
C LEU A 66 11.88 6.66 35.04
N GLY A 67 12.76 6.75 34.03
CA GLY A 67 13.80 5.75 33.75
C GLY A 67 13.27 4.37 33.36
N ARG A 68 11.97 4.25 33.14
CA ARG A 68 11.28 3.03 32.67
C ARG A 68 10.18 3.39 31.69
N GLU A 69 9.93 2.49 30.74
CA GLU A 69 8.93 2.67 29.70
C GLU A 69 8.26 1.32 29.35
N PRO A 70 7.10 1.32 28.72
CA PRO A 70 6.43 0.10 28.30
C PRO A 70 7.35 -0.76 27.44
N ARG A 71 7.30 -2.08 27.63
CA ARG A 71 8.13 -3.05 26.94
C ARG A 71 7.85 -3.07 25.44
N ILE A 72 8.90 -3.21 24.65
CA ILE A 72 8.78 -3.41 23.21
C ILE A 72 8.78 -4.91 22.92
N ASP A 73 7.78 -5.37 22.20
CA ASP A 73 7.76 -6.69 21.59
C ASP A 73 8.64 -6.66 20.34
N ARG A 74 9.80 -7.31 20.44
CA ARG A 74 10.86 -7.30 19.41
C ARG A 74 10.67 -8.33 18.30
N ASN A 75 9.51 -8.99 18.22
CA ASN A 75 9.20 -9.81 17.07
C ASN A 75 9.11 -8.96 15.81
N VAL A 76 9.59 -9.50 14.69
CA VAL A 76 9.54 -8.84 13.38
C VAL A 76 8.63 -9.66 12.47
N TYR A 77 7.44 -9.14 12.23
CA TYR A 77 6.41 -9.77 11.40
C TYR A 77 6.26 -9.09 10.05
N ALA A 78 6.04 -9.89 9.00
CA ALA A 78 5.95 -9.37 7.63
C ALA A 78 4.76 -8.42 7.44
N ARG A 79 3.60 -8.72 8.03
CA ARG A 79 2.40 -7.90 7.93
C ARG A 79 2.62 -6.49 8.49
N GLU A 80 3.12 -6.39 9.71
CA GLU A 80 3.34 -5.12 10.40
C GLU A 80 4.40 -4.28 9.68
N ASN A 81 5.45 -4.92 9.17
CA ASN A 81 6.46 -4.26 8.36
C ASN A 81 5.86 -3.76 7.02
N GLY A 82 5.04 -4.55 6.33
CA GLY A 82 4.35 -4.12 5.12
C GLY A 82 3.48 -2.88 5.36
N TRP A 83 2.77 -2.82 6.49
CA TRP A 83 1.99 -1.64 6.87
C TRP A 83 2.86 -0.43 7.21
N ALA A 84 3.98 -0.63 7.92
CA ALA A 84 4.93 0.43 8.24
C ALA A 84 5.56 1.00 6.97
N ILE A 85 6.01 0.14 6.05
CA ILE A 85 6.56 0.51 4.74
C ILE A 85 5.57 1.37 3.96
N SER A 86 4.33 0.90 3.77
CA SER A 86 3.28 1.65 3.08
C SER A 86 2.98 2.99 3.73
N GLY A 87 3.02 3.06 5.06
CA GLY A 87 2.83 4.30 5.80
C GLY A 87 3.98 5.29 5.61
N LEU A 88 5.23 4.82 5.62
CA LEU A 88 6.42 5.63 5.39
C LEU A 88 6.49 6.14 3.94
N VAL A 89 6.14 5.29 2.97
CA VAL A 89 6.02 5.72 1.56
C VAL A 89 4.96 6.81 1.40
N ALA A 90 3.82 6.72 2.10
CA ALA A 90 2.82 7.77 2.06
C ALA A 90 3.32 9.10 2.68
N VAL A 91 4.13 9.05 3.75
CA VAL A 91 4.79 10.24 4.30
C VAL A 91 5.75 10.83 3.27
N TYR A 92 6.60 10.01 2.63
CA TYR A 92 7.50 10.46 1.56
C TYR A 92 6.71 11.12 0.41
N ALA A 93 5.66 10.47 -0.07
CA ALA A 93 4.83 11.00 -1.16
C ALA A 93 4.22 12.37 -0.82
N ALA A 94 3.77 12.57 0.42
CA ALA A 94 3.11 13.80 0.85
C ALA A 94 4.07 14.95 1.19
N THR A 95 5.34 14.66 1.51
CA THR A 95 6.27 15.63 2.11
C THR A 95 7.65 15.69 1.44
N GLY A 96 8.04 14.69 0.64
CA GLY A 96 9.40 14.54 0.12
C GLY A 96 10.43 14.08 1.16
N ASP A 97 9.99 13.53 2.30
CA ASP A 97 10.85 13.09 3.40
C ASP A 97 11.67 11.85 3.02
N GLU A 98 12.90 12.07 2.57
CA GLU A 98 13.83 11.02 2.12
C GLU A 98 14.23 10.03 3.24
N GLU A 99 14.15 10.43 4.52
CA GLU A 99 14.38 9.51 5.65
C GLU A 99 13.28 8.46 5.71
N ALA A 100 12.02 8.87 5.50
CA ALA A 100 10.90 7.95 5.47
C ALA A 100 11.05 6.91 4.36
N LEU A 101 11.45 7.32 3.14
CA LEU A 101 11.67 6.39 2.03
C LEU A 101 12.84 5.44 2.32
N ARG A 102 13.97 5.94 2.81
CA ARG A 102 15.12 5.07 3.15
C ARG A 102 14.75 4.03 4.20
N SER A 103 14.03 4.43 5.26
CA SER A 103 13.59 3.50 6.30
C SER A 103 12.61 2.44 5.77
N ALA A 104 11.73 2.83 4.84
CA ALA A 104 10.81 1.90 4.16
C ALA A 104 11.59 0.87 3.32
N LEU A 105 12.59 1.31 2.56
CA LEU A 105 13.43 0.43 1.73
C LEU A 105 14.24 -0.55 2.59
N CYS A 106 14.90 -0.08 3.65
CA CYS A 106 15.64 -0.96 4.57
C CYS A 106 14.74 -2.03 5.19
N ALA A 107 13.53 -1.66 5.64
CA ALA A 107 12.59 -2.63 6.20
C ALA A 107 12.12 -3.64 5.13
N ALA A 108 11.84 -3.20 3.92
CA ALA A 108 11.43 -4.07 2.82
C ALA A 108 12.54 -5.07 2.44
N GLU A 109 13.78 -4.61 2.33
CA GLU A 109 14.94 -5.46 2.04
C GLU A 109 15.15 -6.52 3.12
N PHE A 110 15.03 -6.13 4.40
CA PHE A 110 15.09 -7.09 5.50
C PHE A 110 14.01 -8.18 5.40
N ILE A 111 12.75 -7.79 5.17
CA ILE A 111 11.66 -8.76 5.05
C ILE A 111 11.84 -9.66 3.83
N LEU A 112 12.29 -9.12 2.69
CA LEU A 112 12.62 -9.92 1.52
C LEU A 112 13.70 -10.95 1.81
N ALA A 113 14.75 -10.57 2.53
CA ALA A 113 15.86 -11.47 2.86
C ALA A 113 15.48 -12.58 3.86
N HIS A 114 14.59 -12.29 4.82
CA HIS A 114 14.38 -13.14 5.99
C HIS A 114 12.99 -13.77 6.11
N ARG A 115 12.01 -13.32 5.32
CA ARG A 115 10.60 -13.78 5.42
C ARG A 115 10.02 -14.27 4.10
N SER A 116 10.77 -14.18 2.98
CA SER A 116 10.29 -14.68 1.69
C SER A 116 10.09 -16.20 1.70
N LEU A 117 8.98 -16.64 1.14
CA LEU A 117 8.66 -18.04 0.89
C LEU A 117 8.84 -18.40 -0.58
N ALA A 118 9.10 -19.66 -0.86
CA ALA A 118 9.11 -20.17 -2.23
C ALA A 118 7.77 -19.86 -2.93
N GLY A 119 7.84 -19.32 -4.13
CA GLY A 119 6.66 -18.93 -4.89
C GLY A 119 6.18 -17.49 -4.64
N GLY A 120 6.85 -16.69 -3.78
CA GLY A 120 6.60 -15.25 -3.65
C GLY A 120 5.70 -14.83 -2.50
N GLY A 121 5.30 -15.76 -1.63
CA GLY A 121 4.62 -15.44 -0.37
C GLY A 121 5.58 -14.97 0.72
N PHE A 122 5.02 -14.65 1.88
CA PHE A 122 5.79 -14.21 3.06
C PHE A 122 5.37 -15.00 4.31
N ALA A 123 6.37 -15.42 5.09
CA ALA A 123 6.17 -15.96 6.43
C ALA A 123 5.83 -14.85 7.41
N HIS A 124 5.00 -15.14 8.41
CA HIS A 124 4.63 -14.16 9.43
C HIS A 124 5.86 -13.70 10.22
N GLY A 125 6.57 -14.64 10.79
CA GLY A 125 7.75 -14.41 11.62
C GLY A 125 8.86 -15.43 11.36
N GLU A 126 9.78 -15.53 12.29
CA GLU A 126 10.88 -16.51 12.21
C GLU A 126 10.37 -17.95 12.37
N HIS A 127 9.37 -18.15 13.22
CA HIS A 127 8.78 -19.46 13.53
C HIS A 127 7.28 -19.45 13.24
N ASP A 128 6.91 -19.81 12.01
CA ASP A 128 5.53 -19.73 11.52
C ASP A 128 4.78 -21.05 11.83
N ARG A 129 4.10 -21.11 12.97
CA ARG A 129 3.40 -22.33 13.43
C ARG A 129 1.97 -22.49 12.91
N GLY A 130 1.40 -21.54 12.26
CA GLY A 130 0.00 -21.57 11.81
C GLY A 130 -0.21 -21.01 10.42
N GLY A 131 0.87 -20.56 9.79
CA GLY A 131 0.88 -19.96 8.47
C GLY A 131 1.17 -20.93 7.33
N PRO A 132 1.44 -20.38 6.16
CA PRO A 132 1.44 -18.95 5.83
C PRO A 132 0.07 -18.31 6.00
N PHE A 133 0.08 -17.00 6.37
CA PHE A 133 -1.14 -16.20 6.48
C PHE A 133 -1.29 -15.27 5.29
N LEU A 134 -2.53 -15.06 4.85
CA LEU A 134 -2.87 -14.16 3.75
C LEU A 134 -2.38 -12.73 4.00
N SER A 135 -2.60 -12.24 5.23
CA SER A 135 -2.29 -10.86 5.63
C SER A 135 -0.83 -10.46 5.43
N ASP A 136 0.11 -11.38 5.63
CA ASP A 136 1.55 -11.12 5.44
C ASP A 136 1.89 -10.87 3.98
N THR A 137 1.41 -11.77 3.11
CA THR A 137 1.63 -11.64 1.67
C THR A 137 0.88 -10.44 1.08
N LEU A 138 -0.33 -10.14 1.58
CA LEU A 138 -1.09 -8.94 1.20
C LEU A 138 -0.36 -7.65 1.56
N ALA A 139 0.10 -7.55 2.80
CA ALA A 139 0.76 -6.33 3.28
C ALA A 139 2.06 -6.07 2.52
N MET A 140 2.88 -7.11 2.30
CA MET A 140 4.12 -6.97 1.55
C MET A 140 3.90 -6.74 0.05
N GLY A 141 2.90 -7.38 -0.56
CA GLY A 141 2.52 -7.11 -1.95
C GLY A 141 2.05 -5.68 -2.18
N ALA A 142 1.24 -5.15 -1.26
CA ALA A 142 0.80 -3.75 -1.29
C ALA A 142 1.97 -2.78 -1.08
N ALA A 143 2.84 -3.05 -0.10
CA ALA A 143 4.05 -2.26 0.17
C ALA A 143 4.99 -2.24 -1.03
N ALA A 144 5.16 -3.35 -1.72
CA ALA A 144 5.97 -3.42 -2.94
C ALA A 144 5.40 -2.56 -4.08
N LEU A 145 4.07 -2.52 -4.28
CA LEU A 145 3.45 -1.59 -5.23
C LEU A 145 3.63 -0.12 -4.81
N ASP A 146 3.56 0.17 -3.52
CA ASP A 146 3.79 1.53 -3.01
C ASP A 146 5.26 1.95 -3.20
N LEU A 147 6.22 1.04 -2.99
CA LEU A 147 7.65 1.26 -3.27
C LEU A 147 7.93 1.42 -4.78
N TYR A 148 7.27 0.62 -5.63
CA TYR A 148 7.35 0.82 -7.07
C TYR A 148 6.90 2.23 -7.47
N ALA A 149 5.75 2.67 -6.98
CA ALA A 149 5.26 4.02 -7.25
C ALA A 149 6.22 5.11 -6.75
N ALA A 150 6.88 4.90 -5.60
CA ALA A 150 7.80 5.86 -5.00
C ALA A 150 9.17 5.93 -5.69
N THR A 151 9.64 4.84 -6.27
CA THR A 151 11.00 4.71 -6.81
C THR A 151 11.06 4.56 -8.33
N GLY A 152 9.97 4.10 -8.93
CA GLY A 152 9.94 3.65 -10.32
C GLY A 152 10.74 2.34 -10.56
N ASP A 153 11.32 1.72 -9.52
CA ASP A 153 12.11 0.51 -9.67
C ASP A 153 11.22 -0.72 -9.90
N ARG A 154 11.34 -1.30 -11.09
CA ARG A 154 10.56 -2.47 -11.52
C ARG A 154 10.84 -3.74 -10.70
N ALA A 155 11.93 -3.80 -9.95
CA ALA A 155 12.18 -4.91 -9.03
C ALA A 155 11.05 -5.03 -7.99
N TRP A 156 10.55 -3.90 -7.47
CA TRP A 156 9.42 -3.88 -6.54
C TRP A 156 8.10 -4.33 -7.19
N LEU A 157 7.88 -3.96 -8.45
CA LEU A 157 6.72 -4.45 -9.20
C LEU A 157 6.79 -5.98 -9.38
N GLY A 158 7.99 -6.53 -9.61
CA GLY A 158 8.23 -7.97 -9.64
C GLY A 158 7.98 -8.66 -8.30
N VAL A 159 8.27 -8.02 -7.17
CA VAL A 159 7.92 -8.54 -5.84
C VAL A 159 6.40 -8.59 -5.66
N ALA A 160 5.70 -7.52 -6.03
CA ALA A 160 4.24 -7.45 -5.94
C ALA A 160 3.55 -8.48 -6.85
N ASP A 161 4.07 -8.69 -8.05
CA ASP A 161 3.58 -9.70 -9.00
C ASP A 161 3.67 -11.11 -8.40
N ARG A 162 4.84 -11.50 -7.88
CA ARG A 162 5.02 -12.81 -7.24
C ARG A 162 4.11 -12.99 -6.01
N ALA A 163 3.92 -11.93 -5.21
CA ALA A 163 2.98 -11.96 -4.09
C ALA A 163 1.54 -12.20 -4.55
N GLY A 164 1.12 -11.53 -5.63
CA GLY A 164 -0.19 -11.72 -6.24
C GLY A 164 -0.39 -13.14 -6.81
N GLU A 165 0.62 -13.68 -7.49
CA GLU A 165 0.60 -15.07 -7.98
C GLU A 165 0.50 -16.08 -6.84
N PHE A 166 1.24 -15.85 -5.75
CA PHE A 166 1.15 -16.70 -4.55
C PHE A 166 -0.26 -16.65 -3.92
N ILE A 167 -0.86 -15.47 -3.81
CA ILE A 167 -2.23 -15.31 -3.31
C ILE A 167 -3.22 -16.05 -4.21
N ALA A 168 -3.13 -15.88 -5.52
CA ALA A 168 -3.99 -16.55 -6.49
C ALA A 168 -3.89 -18.07 -6.40
N ALA A 169 -2.65 -18.61 -6.29
CA ALA A 169 -2.39 -20.03 -6.27
C ALA A 169 -2.73 -20.71 -4.94
N ARG A 170 -2.59 -20.01 -3.82
CA ARG A 170 -2.62 -20.64 -2.50
C ARG A 170 -3.79 -20.20 -1.63
N PHE A 171 -4.22 -18.96 -1.75
CA PHE A 171 -5.25 -18.37 -0.85
C PHE A 171 -6.62 -18.21 -1.50
N LYS A 172 -6.73 -18.27 -2.84
CA LYS A 172 -8.03 -18.25 -3.49
C LYS A 172 -8.87 -19.43 -2.98
N ASP A 173 -10.10 -19.15 -2.54
CA ASP A 173 -11.03 -20.17 -2.05
C ASP A 173 -12.12 -20.40 -3.09
N GLU A 174 -12.25 -21.62 -3.59
CA GLU A 174 -13.26 -21.98 -4.58
C GLU A 174 -14.69 -21.80 -4.06
N ALA A 175 -14.89 -21.85 -2.73
CA ALA A 175 -16.16 -21.54 -2.09
C ALA A 175 -16.47 -20.02 -2.02
N GLY A 176 -15.56 -19.18 -2.48
CA GLY A 176 -15.68 -17.71 -2.53
C GLY A 176 -14.69 -16.99 -1.64
N GLY A 177 -14.16 -15.88 -2.16
CA GLY A 177 -13.17 -15.05 -1.50
C GLY A 177 -11.82 -15.74 -1.32
N PHE A 178 -11.18 -15.50 -0.18
CA PHE A 178 -9.83 -15.96 0.08
C PHE A 178 -9.74 -16.67 1.45
N ARG A 179 -8.88 -17.65 1.58
CA ARG A 179 -8.51 -18.26 2.88
C ARG A 179 -7.64 -17.28 3.66
N THR A 180 -7.71 -17.32 4.98
CA THR A 180 -6.86 -16.50 5.87
C THR A 180 -5.53 -17.18 6.17
N THR A 181 -5.52 -18.51 6.22
CA THR A 181 -4.33 -19.33 6.49
C THR A 181 -4.32 -20.57 5.61
N LEU A 182 -3.13 -21.11 5.40
CA LEU A 182 -2.90 -22.39 4.71
C LEU A 182 -2.71 -23.56 5.69
N ALA A 183 -2.67 -23.30 6.99
CA ALA A 183 -2.65 -24.37 7.98
C ALA A 183 -3.89 -25.27 7.84
N PRO A 184 -3.75 -26.60 8.02
CA PRO A 184 -4.90 -27.48 8.07
C PRO A 184 -5.88 -27.00 9.16
N GLU A 185 -7.16 -26.99 8.86
CA GLU A 185 -8.19 -26.75 9.89
C GLU A 185 -8.03 -27.85 10.96
N ALA A 186 -7.43 -27.50 12.09
CA ALA A 186 -7.45 -28.36 13.25
C ALA A 186 -8.90 -28.43 13.76
N ALA A 187 -9.56 -29.53 13.51
CA ALA A 187 -10.97 -29.75 13.87
C ALA A 187 -11.22 -29.82 15.39
N THR A 188 -10.24 -29.46 16.21
CA THR A 188 -10.26 -29.62 17.67
C THR A 188 -10.10 -28.26 18.34
N GLY A 189 -11.17 -27.72 18.88
CA GLY A 189 -11.15 -26.50 19.70
C GLY A 189 -12.44 -25.70 19.67
N ALA A 190 -12.48 -24.62 20.44
CA ALA A 190 -13.62 -23.70 20.55
C ALA A 190 -13.92 -22.93 19.24
N PHE A 191 -12.97 -22.92 18.28
CA PHE A 191 -13.09 -22.24 17.00
C PHE A 191 -12.98 -23.23 15.84
N PRO A 192 -14.03 -23.99 15.53
CA PRO A 192 -13.98 -25.06 14.54
C PRO A 192 -13.95 -24.56 13.08
N LYS A 193 -14.14 -23.28 12.84
CA LYS A 193 -14.10 -22.67 11.49
C LYS A 193 -13.10 -21.53 11.44
N THR A 194 -12.28 -21.51 10.40
CA THR A 194 -11.38 -20.40 10.11
C THR A 194 -12.20 -19.14 9.85
N SER A 195 -11.96 -18.10 10.61
CA SER A 195 -12.55 -16.78 10.37
C SER A 195 -12.08 -16.25 9.00
N LYS A 196 -12.97 -15.61 8.27
CA LYS A 196 -12.65 -14.89 7.02
C LYS A 196 -12.88 -13.39 7.26
N PRO A 197 -11.92 -12.65 7.89
CA PRO A 197 -12.06 -11.23 8.14
C PRO A 197 -12.31 -10.47 6.84
N LEU A 198 -13.32 -9.59 6.81
CA LEU A 198 -13.72 -8.87 5.59
C LEU A 198 -12.66 -7.85 5.15
N ASP A 199 -11.93 -7.26 6.08
CA ASP A 199 -10.83 -6.33 5.80
C ASP A 199 -9.71 -6.98 4.98
N GLU A 200 -9.33 -8.23 5.28
CA GLU A 200 -8.39 -9.00 4.46
C GLU A 200 -8.96 -9.25 3.04
N LYS A 201 -10.25 -9.54 2.92
CA LYS A 201 -10.88 -9.81 1.61
C LYS A 201 -10.98 -8.53 0.77
N VAL A 202 -11.28 -7.41 1.41
CA VAL A 202 -11.20 -6.08 0.78
C VAL A 202 -9.77 -5.81 0.30
N ALA A 203 -8.77 -6.01 1.17
CA ALA A 203 -7.37 -5.78 0.82
C ALA A 203 -6.89 -6.68 -0.33
N ALA A 204 -7.27 -7.97 -0.34
CA ALA A 204 -6.93 -8.91 -1.40
C ALA A 204 -7.57 -8.51 -2.75
N THR A 205 -8.84 -8.13 -2.73
CA THR A 205 -9.57 -7.66 -3.92
C THR A 205 -8.92 -6.42 -4.51
N ARG A 206 -8.60 -5.44 -3.66
CA ARG A 206 -7.94 -4.19 -4.08
C ARG A 206 -6.51 -4.42 -4.57
N LEU A 207 -5.73 -5.29 -3.93
CA LEU A 207 -4.39 -5.64 -4.39
C LEU A 207 -4.45 -6.29 -5.77
N ALA A 208 -5.35 -7.25 -5.99
CA ALA A 208 -5.53 -7.90 -7.28
C ALA A 208 -5.89 -6.89 -8.38
N ASN A 209 -6.81 -5.95 -8.09
CA ASN A 209 -7.16 -4.88 -9.02
C ASN A 209 -5.97 -3.96 -9.32
N ARG A 210 -5.21 -3.53 -8.30
CA ARG A 210 -3.99 -2.72 -8.51
C ARG A 210 -2.97 -3.45 -9.37
N LEU A 211 -2.74 -4.75 -9.14
CA LEU A 211 -1.84 -5.57 -9.95
C LEU A 211 -2.32 -5.66 -11.41
N TYR A 212 -3.63 -5.83 -11.64
CA TYR A 212 -4.19 -5.76 -12.98
C TYR A 212 -3.86 -4.43 -13.67
N ARG A 213 -4.05 -3.30 -12.97
CA ARG A 213 -3.79 -1.97 -13.52
C ARG A 213 -2.32 -1.77 -13.87
N TYR A 214 -1.39 -2.26 -13.05
CA TYR A 214 0.05 -2.12 -13.33
C TYR A 214 0.61 -3.14 -14.34
N LEU A 215 0.05 -4.35 -14.41
CA LEU A 215 0.62 -5.45 -15.18
C LEU A 215 -0.19 -5.85 -16.42
N GLY A 216 -1.48 -5.48 -16.50
CA GLY A 216 -2.37 -5.87 -17.57
C GLY A 216 -2.69 -7.38 -17.64
N LYS A 217 -2.39 -8.16 -16.58
CA LYS A 217 -2.65 -9.59 -16.54
C LYS A 217 -4.12 -9.86 -16.21
N GLU A 218 -4.87 -10.44 -17.16
CA GLU A 218 -6.29 -10.79 -16.98
C GLU A 218 -6.55 -11.74 -15.79
N SER A 219 -5.54 -12.53 -15.39
CA SER A 219 -5.64 -13.37 -14.19
C SER A 219 -5.89 -12.55 -12.91
N TYR A 220 -5.32 -11.35 -12.82
CA TYR A 220 -5.56 -10.45 -11.69
C TYR A 220 -6.91 -9.75 -11.77
N HIS A 221 -7.40 -9.43 -12.97
CA HIS A 221 -8.77 -8.95 -13.13
C HIS A 221 -9.76 -10.00 -12.63
N GLY A 222 -9.63 -11.26 -13.10
CA GLY A 222 -10.47 -12.36 -12.64
C GLY A 222 -10.36 -12.65 -11.13
N LEU A 223 -9.18 -12.45 -10.54
CA LEU A 223 -8.97 -12.58 -9.09
C LEU A 223 -9.66 -11.46 -8.31
N ALA A 224 -9.62 -10.23 -8.81
CA ALA A 224 -10.31 -9.09 -8.23
C ALA A 224 -11.84 -9.25 -8.30
N GLU A 225 -12.37 -9.70 -9.45
CA GLU A 225 -13.78 -10.02 -9.58
C GLU A 225 -14.23 -11.16 -8.64
N HIS A 226 -13.38 -12.18 -8.47
CA HIS A 226 -13.65 -13.27 -7.52
C HIS A 226 -13.82 -12.75 -6.09
N GLY A 227 -12.91 -11.86 -5.66
CA GLY A 227 -13.02 -11.18 -4.37
C GLY A 227 -14.27 -10.29 -4.27
N ALA A 228 -14.56 -9.51 -5.31
CA ALA A 228 -15.71 -8.60 -5.34
C ALA A 228 -17.05 -9.35 -5.22
N ARG A 229 -17.21 -10.48 -5.89
CA ARG A 229 -18.42 -11.31 -5.73
C ARG A 229 -18.61 -11.79 -4.29
N TYR A 230 -17.55 -12.18 -3.62
CA TYR A 230 -17.62 -12.53 -2.19
C TYR A 230 -18.02 -11.35 -1.32
N LEU A 231 -17.43 -10.18 -1.57
CA LEU A 231 -17.73 -8.96 -0.82
C LEU A 231 -19.17 -8.49 -1.03
N ALA A 232 -19.70 -8.57 -2.25
CA ALA A 232 -21.10 -8.26 -2.55
C ALA A 232 -22.07 -9.18 -1.77
N ALA A 233 -21.82 -10.49 -1.78
CA ALA A 233 -22.63 -11.44 -1.00
C ALA A 233 -22.54 -11.18 0.52
N ALA A 234 -21.36 -10.78 1.03
CA ALA A 234 -21.19 -10.42 2.43
C ALA A 234 -21.95 -9.12 2.78
N ALA A 235 -21.99 -8.13 1.87
CA ALA A 235 -22.74 -6.90 2.04
C ALA A 235 -24.26 -7.16 2.10
N GLU A 236 -24.77 -8.00 1.19
CA GLU A 236 -26.19 -8.44 1.17
C GLU A 236 -26.58 -9.21 2.44
N ALA A 237 -25.64 -9.99 2.99
CA ALA A 237 -25.84 -10.69 4.26
C ALA A 237 -25.76 -9.79 5.51
N GLY A 238 -25.61 -8.49 5.35
CA GLY A 238 -25.57 -7.52 6.44
C GLY A 238 -24.18 -7.32 7.05
N ALA A 239 -23.15 -7.12 6.22
CA ALA A 239 -21.82 -6.77 6.69
C ALA A 239 -21.86 -5.55 7.63
N SER A 240 -20.97 -5.56 8.63
CA SER A 240 -20.92 -4.48 9.62
C SER A 240 -20.60 -3.13 8.95
N PRO A 241 -21.09 -2.00 9.49
CA PRO A 241 -20.75 -0.66 8.96
C PRO A 241 -19.26 -0.39 8.80
N TRP A 242 -18.44 -1.01 9.62
CA TRP A 242 -16.96 -0.89 9.55
C TRP A 242 -16.38 -1.54 8.30
N ALA A 243 -17.00 -2.60 7.79
CA ALA A 243 -16.59 -3.25 6.55
C ALA A 243 -17.18 -2.57 5.30
N ALA A 244 -18.33 -1.91 5.45
CA ALA A 244 -19.05 -1.31 4.32
C ALA A 244 -18.23 -0.31 3.52
N ALA A 245 -17.49 0.58 4.19
CA ALA A 245 -16.63 1.56 3.53
C ALA A 245 -15.54 0.90 2.69
N GLY A 246 -14.92 -0.17 3.19
CA GLY A 246 -13.92 -0.94 2.46
C GLY A 246 -14.50 -1.67 1.25
N ILE A 247 -15.70 -2.23 1.37
CA ILE A 247 -16.42 -2.90 0.27
C ILE A 247 -16.75 -1.90 -0.83
N LEU A 248 -17.32 -0.74 -0.48
CA LEU A 248 -17.67 0.31 -1.43
C LEU A 248 -16.43 0.86 -2.14
N LEU A 249 -15.32 0.99 -1.43
CA LEU A 249 -14.05 1.43 -2.03
C LEU A 249 -13.51 0.40 -3.02
N ALA A 250 -13.57 -0.89 -2.68
CA ALA A 250 -13.17 -1.96 -3.60
C ALA A 250 -14.05 -1.97 -4.87
N ASP A 251 -15.36 -1.84 -4.72
CA ASP A 251 -16.31 -1.75 -5.83
C ASP A 251 -16.02 -0.54 -6.72
N GLN A 252 -15.82 0.63 -6.11
CA GLN A 252 -15.47 1.84 -6.85
C GLN A 252 -14.17 1.69 -7.65
N GLU A 253 -13.14 1.08 -7.06
CA GLU A 253 -11.85 0.87 -7.75
C GLU A 253 -11.93 -0.18 -8.86
N LEU A 254 -12.81 -1.17 -8.77
CA LEU A 254 -13.04 -2.14 -9.84
C LEU A 254 -13.78 -1.53 -11.03
N THR A 255 -14.75 -0.66 -10.74
CA THR A 255 -15.65 -0.08 -11.75
C THR A 255 -15.10 1.16 -12.43
N ARG A 256 -13.98 1.71 -11.93
CA ARG A 256 -13.34 2.91 -12.49
C ARG A 256 -11.87 2.66 -12.81
N GLU A 257 -11.31 3.50 -13.68
CA GLU A 257 -9.88 3.52 -13.88
C GLU A 257 -9.18 4.38 -12.82
N PRO A 258 -7.92 4.05 -12.45
CA PRO A 258 -7.13 4.91 -11.59
C PRO A 258 -6.77 6.20 -12.33
N THR A 259 -6.54 7.28 -11.60
CA THR A 259 -5.80 8.43 -12.13
C THR A 259 -4.42 7.94 -12.53
N HIS A 260 -4.19 7.76 -13.83
CA HIS A 260 -2.93 7.26 -14.34
C HIS A 260 -2.01 8.42 -14.69
N ILE A 261 -0.87 8.49 -14.02
CA ILE A 261 0.22 9.44 -14.31
C ILE A 261 1.40 8.62 -14.81
N ALA A 262 1.96 8.99 -15.96
CA ALA A 262 3.14 8.36 -16.51
C ALA A 262 4.24 9.39 -16.75
N ILE A 263 5.43 9.10 -16.23
CA ILE A 263 6.63 9.87 -16.48
C ILE A 263 7.40 9.20 -17.62
N VAL A 264 7.73 9.95 -18.63
CA VAL A 264 8.47 9.52 -19.81
C VAL A 264 9.82 10.23 -19.80
N GLY A 265 10.90 9.47 -19.64
CA GLY A 265 12.24 10.03 -19.60
C GLY A 265 13.21 9.17 -18.80
N HIS A 266 14.49 9.45 -18.96
CA HIS A 266 15.53 8.73 -18.24
C HIS A 266 15.48 9.01 -16.74
N LYS A 267 15.61 7.97 -15.91
CA LYS A 267 15.52 8.07 -14.45
C LYS A 267 16.63 8.88 -13.78
N ASP A 268 17.73 9.09 -14.48
CA ASP A 268 18.85 9.94 -14.08
C ASP A 268 18.72 11.41 -14.56
N ALA A 269 17.70 11.73 -15.36
CA ALA A 269 17.44 13.10 -15.76
C ALA A 269 16.78 13.90 -14.61
N PRO A 270 17.34 15.03 -14.20
CA PRO A 270 16.78 15.83 -13.07
C PRO A 270 15.33 16.24 -13.28
N GLU A 271 14.95 16.58 -14.50
CA GLU A 271 13.59 16.98 -14.88
C GLU A 271 12.61 15.81 -14.72
N ALA A 272 13.01 14.58 -15.12
CA ALA A 272 12.20 13.38 -14.93
C ALA A 272 12.00 13.06 -13.44
N VAL A 273 13.04 13.25 -12.63
CA VAL A 273 12.96 13.08 -11.16
C VAL A 273 11.97 14.07 -10.55
N LEU A 274 12.00 15.34 -10.95
CA LEU A 274 11.07 16.35 -10.47
C LEU A 274 9.62 16.02 -10.86
N LEU A 275 9.38 15.64 -12.12
CA LEU A 275 8.06 15.23 -12.59
C LEU A 275 7.55 13.98 -11.86
N HIS A 276 8.43 13.00 -11.59
CA HIS A 276 8.05 11.82 -10.82
C HIS A 276 7.65 12.17 -9.39
N LYS A 277 8.43 13.01 -8.70
CA LYS A 277 8.09 13.51 -7.35
C LYS A 277 6.75 14.26 -7.37
N ALA A 278 6.49 15.10 -8.37
CA ALA A 278 5.22 15.79 -8.52
C ALA A 278 4.05 14.83 -8.76
N GLY A 279 4.22 13.84 -9.63
CA GLY A 279 3.23 12.78 -9.88
C GLY A 279 2.94 11.94 -8.63
N LEU A 280 3.98 11.60 -7.86
CA LEU A 280 3.85 10.89 -6.60
C LEU A 280 3.10 11.72 -5.56
N ALA A 281 3.42 13.01 -5.44
CA ALA A 281 2.80 13.94 -4.48
C ALA A 281 1.37 14.32 -4.86
N TYR A 282 0.93 14.12 -6.10
CA TYR A 282 -0.43 14.46 -6.53
C TYR A 282 -1.48 13.71 -5.71
N PRO A 283 -2.45 14.40 -5.08
CA PRO A 283 -3.35 13.83 -4.09
C PRO A 283 -4.53 13.07 -4.72
N ALA A 284 -4.28 11.93 -5.34
CA ALA A 284 -5.30 11.02 -5.84
C ALA A 284 -5.27 9.71 -5.04
N LEU A 285 -6.41 9.34 -4.43
CA LEU A 285 -6.51 8.14 -3.59
C LEU A 285 -6.41 6.84 -4.39
N TYR A 286 -6.94 6.83 -5.61
CA TYR A 286 -6.82 5.71 -6.55
C TYR A 286 -5.97 6.16 -7.73
N LYS A 287 -4.68 5.92 -7.64
CA LYS A 287 -3.65 6.39 -8.56
C LYS A 287 -2.77 5.24 -9.02
N ARG A 288 -2.40 5.28 -10.32
CA ARG A 288 -1.34 4.50 -10.93
C ARG A 288 -0.25 5.47 -11.36
N LEU A 289 0.97 5.27 -10.90
CA LEU A 289 2.13 6.07 -11.30
C LEU A 289 3.16 5.14 -11.93
N ASP A 290 3.44 5.36 -13.22
CA ASP A 290 4.45 4.64 -13.96
C ASP A 290 5.62 5.56 -14.32
N TRP A 291 6.81 4.99 -14.38
CA TRP A 291 7.98 5.66 -14.93
C TRP A 291 8.53 4.86 -16.11
N TRP A 292 8.35 5.39 -17.31
CA TRP A 292 8.88 4.77 -18.52
C TRP A 292 10.24 5.37 -18.88
N ASP A 293 11.29 4.64 -18.52
CA ASP A 293 12.64 4.82 -19.06
C ASP A 293 12.81 3.81 -20.21
N LYS A 294 13.00 4.31 -21.43
CA LYS A 294 13.10 3.45 -22.62
C LYS A 294 14.24 2.43 -22.53
N ARG A 295 15.27 2.70 -21.72
CA ARG A 295 16.39 1.78 -21.50
C ARG A 295 15.96 0.49 -20.78
N GLU A 296 14.85 0.53 -20.06
CA GLU A 296 14.27 -0.62 -19.35
C GLU A 296 13.25 -1.42 -20.20
N GLY A 297 13.05 -1.01 -21.45
CA GLY A 297 12.04 -1.60 -22.33
C GLY A 297 10.62 -1.08 -22.05
N PRO A 298 9.59 -1.68 -22.66
CA PRO A 298 8.20 -1.24 -22.53
C PRO A 298 7.70 -1.35 -21.08
N LEU A 299 6.67 -0.56 -20.74
CA LEU A 299 5.95 -0.74 -19.48
C LEU A 299 5.28 -2.12 -19.44
N PRO A 300 5.20 -2.76 -18.27
CA PRO A 300 4.58 -4.08 -18.13
C PRO A 300 3.11 -4.12 -18.56
N ASN A 301 2.34 -3.05 -18.33
CA ASN A 301 1.03 -2.86 -18.92
C ASN A 301 1.10 -1.84 -20.05
N PRO A 302 1.09 -2.29 -21.33
CA PRO A 302 1.22 -1.42 -22.49
C PRO A 302 -0.13 -0.84 -22.96
N ASP A 303 -1.04 -0.55 -22.04
CA ASP A 303 -2.38 0.00 -22.32
C ASP A 303 -2.34 1.37 -22.99
N VAL A 304 -1.23 2.11 -22.80
CA VAL A 304 -0.96 3.40 -23.43
C VAL A 304 0.42 3.38 -24.09
N ARG A 305 0.52 4.00 -25.27
CA ARG A 305 1.79 4.24 -25.96
C ARG A 305 2.16 5.70 -25.82
N TYR A 306 3.37 5.95 -25.32
CA TYR A 306 3.89 7.29 -25.16
C TYR A 306 4.83 7.65 -26.33
N PRO A 307 4.81 8.92 -26.80
CA PRO A 307 5.79 9.37 -27.80
C PRO A 307 7.19 9.43 -27.19
N GLU A 308 8.20 9.21 -28.03
CA GLU A 308 9.57 9.59 -27.69
C GLU A 308 9.69 11.12 -27.84
N LEU A 309 10.19 11.77 -26.79
CA LEU A 309 10.39 13.21 -26.75
C LEU A 309 11.85 13.52 -26.47
N ASP A 310 12.30 14.71 -26.91
CA ASP A 310 13.68 15.17 -26.72
C ASP A 310 13.98 15.53 -25.25
N GLN A 311 12.95 15.73 -24.45
CA GLN A 311 13.04 16.04 -23.02
C GLN A 311 12.04 15.23 -22.23
N PRO A 312 12.30 14.98 -20.93
CA PRO A 312 11.35 14.30 -20.06
C PRO A 312 10.00 15.01 -19.98
N ALA A 313 8.92 14.22 -19.92
CA ALA A 313 7.57 14.74 -19.81
C ALA A 313 6.70 13.82 -18.94
N ALA A 314 5.65 14.39 -18.37
CA ALA A 314 4.61 13.65 -17.68
C ALA A 314 3.29 13.68 -18.48
N PHE A 315 2.54 12.60 -18.41
CA PHE A 315 1.22 12.45 -19.01
C PHE A 315 0.20 12.07 -17.94
N ALA A 316 -0.98 12.68 -18.00
CA ALA A 316 -2.15 12.24 -17.25
C ALA A 316 -3.09 11.50 -18.21
N CYS A 317 -3.49 10.29 -17.85
CA CYS A 317 -4.31 9.44 -18.71
C CYS A 317 -5.57 8.98 -17.98
N ALA A 318 -6.67 8.87 -18.71
CA ALA A 318 -7.92 8.26 -18.27
C ALA A 318 -8.59 7.61 -19.48
N ASN A 319 -9.21 6.42 -19.31
CA ASN A 319 -9.89 5.71 -20.37
C ASN A 319 -9.07 5.55 -21.66
N LYS A 320 -7.77 5.27 -21.53
CA LYS A 320 -6.79 5.13 -22.63
C LYS A 320 -6.53 6.41 -23.44
N ILE A 321 -7.03 7.55 -22.99
CA ILE A 321 -6.78 8.87 -23.55
C ILE A 321 -5.79 9.59 -22.63
N CYS A 322 -4.75 10.18 -23.19
CA CYS A 322 -3.76 10.95 -22.43
C CYS A 322 -3.82 12.43 -22.76
N SER A 323 -3.41 13.24 -21.78
CA SER A 323 -3.19 14.67 -21.94
C SER A 323 -2.06 14.96 -22.93
N LEU A 324 -1.91 16.23 -23.28
CA LEU A 324 -0.66 16.73 -23.85
C LEU A 324 0.48 16.53 -22.84
N PRO A 325 1.75 16.46 -23.28
CA PRO A 325 2.88 16.35 -22.37
C PRO A 325 2.98 17.55 -21.44
N ALA A 326 3.20 17.29 -20.16
CA ALA A 326 3.54 18.28 -19.17
C ALA A 326 5.05 18.24 -18.91
N PHE A 327 5.69 19.41 -18.91
CA PHE A 327 7.14 19.53 -18.73
C PHE A 327 7.51 20.09 -17.36
N ASP A 328 6.51 20.45 -16.55
CA ASP A 328 6.67 20.94 -15.19
C ASP A 328 5.50 20.47 -14.30
N GLU A 329 5.64 20.69 -13.00
CA GLU A 329 4.66 20.30 -11.98
C GLU A 329 3.30 20.99 -12.17
N ALA A 330 3.29 22.27 -12.53
CA ALA A 330 2.04 23.03 -12.67
C ALA A 330 1.22 22.52 -13.85
N ALA A 331 1.87 22.29 -15.00
CA ALA A 331 1.25 21.70 -16.19
C ALA A 331 0.75 20.28 -15.91
N LEU A 332 1.50 19.47 -15.15
CA LEU A 332 1.06 18.15 -14.74
C LEU A 332 -0.20 18.22 -13.87
N ALA A 333 -0.22 19.07 -12.86
CA ALA A 333 -1.37 19.23 -11.97
C ALA A 333 -2.62 19.67 -12.73
N GLU A 334 -2.48 20.61 -13.69
CA GLU A 334 -3.57 21.05 -14.55
C GLU A 334 -4.09 19.91 -15.44
N ASN A 335 -3.18 19.15 -16.06
CA ASN A 335 -3.54 18.02 -16.91
C ASN A 335 -4.30 16.95 -16.12
N VAL A 336 -3.83 16.59 -14.93
CA VAL A 336 -4.52 15.58 -14.08
C VAL A 336 -5.90 16.10 -13.67
N SER A 337 -6.01 17.37 -13.26
CA SER A 337 -7.30 17.97 -12.89
C SER A 337 -8.30 17.93 -14.03
N ARG A 338 -7.85 18.24 -15.25
CA ARG A 338 -8.68 18.20 -16.48
C ARG A 338 -9.15 16.80 -16.81
N MET A 339 -8.26 15.79 -16.69
CA MET A 339 -8.61 14.40 -16.95
C MET A 339 -9.64 13.86 -15.94
N LEU A 340 -9.51 14.20 -14.66
CA LEU A 340 -10.49 13.86 -13.62
C LEU A 340 -11.85 14.51 -13.83
N SER A 341 -11.91 15.72 -14.38
CA SER A 341 -13.16 16.40 -14.74
C SER A 341 -13.85 15.69 -15.90
N PHE A 342 -13.09 15.30 -16.91
CA PHE A 342 -13.57 14.53 -18.06
C PHE A 342 -14.18 13.19 -17.66
N GLU A 343 -13.57 12.47 -16.70
CA GLU A 343 -14.12 11.22 -16.17
C GLU A 343 -15.48 11.42 -15.48
N ARG A 344 -15.63 12.51 -14.72
CA ARG A 344 -16.89 12.82 -14.02
C ARG A 344 -18.04 13.11 -14.98
N GLU A 345 -17.76 13.74 -16.10
CA GLU A 345 -18.75 14.07 -17.14
C GLU A 345 -19.11 12.86 -18.01
N SER A 346 -18.15 11.96 -18.22
CA SER A 346 -18.29 10.77 -19.06
C SER A 346 -18.91 9.56 -18.35
N ALA A 347 -19.08 9.62 -17.03
CA ALA A 347 -19.64 8.51 -16.24
C ALA A 347 -21.14 8.34 -16.53
N PRO A 348 -21.60 7.18 -17.04
CA PRO A 348 -23.00 6.95 -17.27
C PRO A 348 -23.78 6.91 -15.96
N GLY A 349 -24.77 7.83 -15.81
CA GLY A 349 -25.78 7.74 -14.78
C GLY A 349 -25.72 8.75 -13.64
N ARG A 350 -25.77 10.06 -13.96
CA ARG A 350 -26.38 11.07 -13.08
C ARG A 350 -27.40 11.86 -13.92
N GLN A 351 -28.59 11.30 -14.08
CA GLN A 351 -29.83 12.04 -14.35
C GLN A 351 -30.76 11.86 -13.16
#